data_e1953c0c8bdae0021e049eb40527f347
#
_entry.id   e1953c0c8bdae0021e049eb40527f347
#
_cell.length_a   1.000
_cell.length_b   1.000
_cell.length_c   1.000
_cell.angle_alpha   90.00
_cell.angle_beta   90.00
_cell.angle_gamma   90.00
#
_symmetry.space_group_name_H-M   'P 1'
#
loop_
_entity.id
_entity.type
_entity.pdbx_description
1 polymer ?
#
loop_
_entity_poly.entity_id
_entity_poly.type
_entity_poly.pdbx_seq_one_letter_code
_entity_poly.pdbx_strand_id
1 'polypeptide(L)'
;MTWPFENDTSAITKKLANRSIKADKRRNIFIIVTIAFAACLMTVLALYTFGKSHELKTFLQGRYQAAVIDVDLETINDLRQDSNIEMVGTEALVDSFRVDDYTLNVNFRDSNNLYLYSTEFVGNLPDKENEVAVSEAYLKHIGCPVELNQEIELPLQNGKNANFTVCGLLHDDGANRRYQVLVSDSFLQSYFQDHIPYNATLRIMGSGSFKEDELKNLIKSCLTPYGIREEQIAYSSSYFDSVDNSSRDMLGVAAISILIVIACSTVIYSLFYISVVGKVKEYGRLRVIGMTQKQIKRMVKRESWQLSRTSIPLGIVVGCLMKSLIPQLCWGE
;
A
#
# COMPACT_ATOMS: atom_id res chain seq x y z
N MET A 1 -11.71 62.86 23.86
CA MET A 1 -11.15 63.42 22.60
C MET A 1 -10.62 62.26 21.77
N THR A 2 -11.34 61.88 20.73
CA THR A 2 -10.90 60.93 19.72
C THR A 2 -10.18 61.69 18.64
N TRP A 3 -8.90 61.41 18.45
CA TRP A 3 -8.12 61.99 17.34
C TRP A 3 -8.65 61.46 16.04
N PRO A 4 -8.97 62.32 15.05
CA PRO A 4 -9.66 61.94 13.83
C PRO A 4 -8.76 61.35 12.75
N PHE A 5 -7.55 60.95 13.02
CA PHE A 5 -6.67 60.33 12.03
C PHE A 5 -6.27 58.92 12.53
N GLU A 6 -6.89 57.90 11.98
CA GLU A 6 -6.30 56.54 11.97
C GLU A 6 -5.03 56.60 11.10
N ASN A 7 -3.94 57.06 11.70
CA ASN A 7 -2.64 56.94 11.07
C ASN A 7 -2.39 55.47 10.78
N ASP A 8 -2.22 55.11 9.51
CA ASP A 8 -1.82 53.78 9.12
C ASP A 8 -0.44 53.43 9.68
N THR A 9 -0.43 52.90 10.88
CA THR A 9 0.79 52.51 11.61
C THR A 9 1.30 51.13 11.12
N SER A 10 0.75 50.61 10.03
CA SER A 10 1.12 49.29 9.48
C SER A 10 2.57 49.25 9.01
N ALA A 11 3.06 50.34 8.41
CA ALA A 11 4.45 50.46 7.97
C ALA A 11 5.42 50.49 9.17
N ILE A 12 5.06 51.24 10.24
CA ILE A 12 5.87 51.31 11.46
C ILE A 12 5.94 49.98 12.19
N THR A 13 4.80 49.28 12.34
CA THR A 13 4.77 47.94 12.98
C THR A 13 5.53 46.90 12.16
N LYS A 14 5.54 47.01 10.80
CA LYS A 14 6.35 46.17 9.90
C LYS A 14 7.85 46.41 10.09
N LYS A 15 8.26 47.69 10.16
CA LYS A 15 9.66 48.09 10.35
C LYS A 15 10.18 47.63 11.72
N LEU A 16 9.36 47.77 12.76
CA LEU A 16 9.70 47.34 14.12
C LEU A 16 9.80 45.82 14.22
N ALA A 17 8.87 45.04 13.62
CA ALA A 17 8.94 43.58 13.57
C ALA A 17 10.22 43.10 12.87
N ASN A 18 10.59 43.68 11.74
CA ASN A 18 11.82 43.35 11.03
C ASN A 18 13.09 43.67 11.83
N ARG A 19 13.11 44.76 12.58
CA ARG A 19 14.25 45.09 13.48
C ARG A 19 14.33 44.14 14.66
N SER A 20 13.20 43.79 15.27
CA SER A 20 13.09 42.79 16.34
C SER A 20 13.64 41.43 15.92
N ILE A 21 13.29 40.96 14.72
CA ILE A 21 13.80 39.71 14.15
C ILE A 21 15.32 39.74 13.96
N LYS A 22 15.87 40.88 13.49
CA LYS A 22 17.32 41.05 13.28
C LYS A 22 18.09 41.13 14.59
N ALA A 23 17.49 41.69 15.67
CA ALA A 23 18.13 41.84 16.98
C ALA A 23 18.31 40.50 17.68
N ASP A 24 17.32 39.59 17.59
CA ASP A 24 17.28 38.33 18.35
C ASP A 24 17.59 37.10 17.49
N LYS A 25 18.64 37.12 16.70
CA LYS A 25 18.98 36.09 15.73
C LYS A 25 19.02 34.68 16.33
N ARG A 26 19.69 34.47 17.47
CA ARG A 26 19.83 33.14 18.09
C ARG A 26 18.47 32.53 18.46
N ARG A 27 17.60 33.31 19.09
CA ARG A 27 16.25 32.89 19.44
C ARG A 27 15.41 32.57 18.24
N ASN A 28 15.46 33.42 17.20
CA ASN A 28 14.66 33.25 16.00
C ASN A 28 15.12 32.02 15.20
N ILE A 29 16.42 31.73 15.14
CA ILE A 29 16.94 30.48 14.57
C ILE A 29 16.35 29.27 15.31
N PHE A 30 16.31 29.30 16.64
CA PHE A 30 15.75 28.20 17.43
C PHE A 30 14.25 27.98 17.11
N ILE A 31 13.47 29.06 17.03
CA ILE A 31 12.06 29.01 16.64
C ILE A 31 11.90 28.45 15.20
N ILE A 32 12.73 28.92 14.26
CA ILE A 32 12.71 28.45 12.86
C ILE A 32 12.99 26.94 12.80
N VAL A 33 14.04 26.49 13.49
CA VAL A 33 14.42 25.06 13.51
C VAL A 33 13.29 24.21 14.11
N THR A 34 12.68 24.65 15.22
CA THR A 34 11.59 23.92 15.86
C THR A 34 10.35 23.81 14.98
N ILE A 35 9.94 24.92 14.34
CA ILE A 35 8.79 24.91 13.42
C ILE A 35 9.12 24.07 12.17
N ALA A 36 10.34 24.19 11.64
CA ALA A 36 10.76 23.39 10.47
C ALA A 36 10.80 21.89 10.81
N PHE A 37 11.27 21.52 12.00
CA PHE A 37 11.27 20.13 12.46
C PHE A 37 9.85 19.57 12.61
N ALA A 38 8.92 20.36 13.20
CA ALA A 38 7.51 19.97 13.26
C ALA A 38 6.89 19.78 11.88
N ALA A 39 7.15 20.70 10.94
CA ALA A 39 6.68 20.60 9.55
C ALA A 39 7.31 19.39 8.83
N CYS A 40 8.58 19.10 9.07
CA CYS A 40 9.28 17.92 8.54
C CYS A 40 8.62 16.63 9.01
N LEU A 41 8.38 16.45 10.31
CA LEU A 41 7.73 15.27 10.88
C LEU A 41 6.33 15.05 10.27
N MET A 42 5.53 16.11 10.17
CA MET A 42 4.20 16.04 9.57
C MET A 42 4.26 15.67 8.09
N THR A 43 5.25 16.20 7.36
CA THR A 43 5.44 15.88 5.94
C THR A 43 5.85 14.42 5.75
N VAL A 44 6.82 13.92 6.52
CA VAL A 44 7.25 12.51 6.47
C VAL A 44 6.07 11.58 6.77
N LEU A 45 5.28 11.88 7.81
CA LEU A 45 4.13 11.07 8.18
C LEU A 45 3.04 11.07 7.09
N ALA A 46 2.75 12.23 6.50
CA ALA A 46 1.81 12.34 5.38
C ALA A 46 2.30 11.52 4.17
N LEU A 47 3.57 11.65 3.80
CA LEU A 47 4.15 10.92 2.66
C LEU A 47 4.19 9.41 2.90
N TYR A 48 4.45 8.96 4.14
CA TYR A 48 4.35 7.55 4.53
C TYR A 48 2.93 7.02 4.36
N THR A 49 1.93 7.75 4.86
CA THR A 49 0.51 7.35 4.78
C THR A 49 0.04 7.27 3.33
N PHE A 50 0.38 8.27 2.51
CA PHE A 50 0.06 8.26 1.07
C PHE A 50 0.76 7.12 0.33
N GLY A 51 2.03 6.86 0.64
CA GLY A 51 2.80 5.77 0.06
C GLY A 51 2.18 4.41 0.36
N LYS A 52 1.90 4.13 1.63
CA LYS A 52 1.24 2.89 2.06
C LYS A 52 -0.15 2.72 1.42
N SER A 53 -0.94 3.78 1.37
CA SER A 53 -2.27 3.73 0.74
C SER A 53 -2.20 3.45 -0.77
N HIS A 54 -1.18 3.97 -1.45
CA HIS A 54 -0.97 3.72 -2.88
C HIS A 54 -0.49 2.29 -3.13
N GLU A 55 0.49 1.81 -2.36
CA GLU A 55 1.01 0.44 -2.42
C GLU A 55 -0.11 -0.58 -2.19
N LEU A 56 -0.95 -0.37 -1.16
CA LEU A 56 -2.09 -1.22 -0.89
C LEU A 56 -3.08 -1.24 -2.05
N LYS A 57 -3.43 -0.09 -2.62
CA LYS A 57 -4.33 -0.03 -3.77
C LYS A 57 -3.76 -0.82 -4.95
N THR A 58 -2.47 -0.69 -5.22
CA THR A 58 -1.80 -1.43 -6.28
C THR A 58 -1.79 -2.93 -5.98
N PHE A 59 -1.52 -3.31 -4.74
CA PHE A 59 -1.56 -4.71 -4.30
C PHE A 59 -2.95 -5.34 -4.43
N LEU A 60 -3.99 -4.60 -4.07
CA LEU A 60 -5.38 -5.08 -4.16
C LEU A 60 -5.95 -5.03 -5.59
N GLN A 61 -5.41 -4.17 -6.46
CA GLN A 61 -5.76 -4.14 -7.87
C GLN A 61 -5.27 -5.42 -8.54
N GLY A 62 -6.11 -6.23 -9.05
CA GLY A 62 -5.72 -7.46 -9.73
C GLY A 62 -5.72 -8.71 -8.86
N ARG A 63 -5.87 -8.61 -7.53
CA ARG A 63 -5.96 -9.83 -6.71
C ARG A 63 -7.38 -10.35 -6.61
N TYR A 64 -7.50 -11.69 -6.58
CA TYR A 64 -8.80 -12.34 -6.36
C TYR A 64 -9.32 -12.08 -4.94
N GLN A 65 -10.64 -12.08 -4.80
CA GLN A 65 -11.32 -11.83 -3.53
C GLN A 65 -11.92 -13.11 -2.96
N ALA A 66 -12.39 -13.98 -3.83
CA ALA A 66 -12.89 -15.28 -3.44
C ALA A 66 -12.57 -16.33 -4.50
N ALA A 67 -12.48 -17.58 -4.07
CA ALA A 67 -12.47 -18.74 -4.93
C ALA A 67 -13.73 -19.55 -4.67
N VAL A 68 -14.31 -20.10 -5.72
CA VAL A 68 -15.42 -21.07 -5.65
C VAL A 68 -14.85 -22.43 -5.96
N ILE A 69 -15.06 -23.37 -5.07
CA ILE A 69 -14.45 -24.69 -5.12
C ILE A 69 -15.44 -25.67 -5.75
N ASP A 70 -14.93 -26.55 -6.61
CA ASP A 70 -15.66 -27.62 -7.25
C ASP A 70 -16.90 -27.14 -8.04
N VAL A 71 -16.62 -26.43 -9.12
CA VAL A 71 -17.62 -25.83 -10.02
C VAL A 71 -17.44 -26.40 -11.42
N ASP A 72 -18.53 -26.59 -12.14
CA ASP A 72 -18.46 -26.98 -13.54
C ASP A 72 -18.06 -25.81 -14.46
N LEU A 73 -17.56 -26.17 -15.64
CA LEU A 73 -17.09 -25.19 -16.63
C LEU A 73 -18.22 -24.30 -17.17
N GLU A 74 -19.47 -24.81 -17.21
CA GLU A 74 -20.63 -24.06 -17.65
C GLU A 74 -20.91 -22.91 -16.68
N THR A 75 -20.99 -23.21 -15.39
CA THR A 75 -21.12 -22.19 -14.32
C THR A 75 -19.98 -21.16 -14.38
N ILE A 76 -18.73 -21.59 -14.60
CA ILE A 76 -17.61 -20.66 -14.75
C ILE A 76 -17.80 -19.70 -15.93
N ASN A 77 -18.30 -20.20 -17.05
CA ASN A 77 -18.58 -19.40 -18.24
C ASN A 77 -19.73 -18.41 -17.99
N ASP A 78 -20.75 -18.81 -17.25
CA ASP A 78 -21.83 -17.92 -16.85
C ASP A 78 -21.34 -16.81 -15.91
N LEU A 79 -20.50 -17.14 -14.94
CA LEU A 79 -19.84 -16.15 -14.05
C LEU A 79 -19.00 -15.14 -14.83
N ARG A 80 -18.34 -15.56 -15.92
CA ARG A 80 -17.57 -14.65 -16.80
C ARG A 80 -18.44 -13.63 -17.52
N GLN A 81 -19.72 -13.90 -17.70
CA GLN A 81 -20.68 -13.03 -18.39
C GLN A 81 -21.42 -12.10 -17.42
N ASP A 82 -21.31 -12.32 -16.11
CA ASP A 82 -21.97 -11.47 -15.10
C ASP A 82 -21.32 -10.10 -15.04
N SER A 83 -22.13 -9.04 -15.24
CA SER A 83 -21.69 -7.66 -15.24
C SER A 83 -21.19 -7.16 -13.87
N ASN A 84 -21.50 -7.86 -12.78
CA ASN A 84 -21.03 -7.54 -11.43
C ASN A 84 -19.65 -8.14 -11.15
N ILE A 85 -19.20 -9.08 -11.97
CA ILE A 85 -17.90 -9.74 -11.82
C ILE A 85 -16.91 -9.10 -12.79
N GLU A 86 -15.82 -8.58 -12.26
CA GLU A 86 -14.78 -7.93 -13.07
C GLU A 86 -13.93 -8.95 -13.84
N MET A 87 -13.59 -10.05 -13.17
CA MET A 87 -12.74 -11.10 -13.74
C MET A 87 -12.99 -12.44 -13.06
N VAL A 88 -12.96 -13.50 -13.86
CA VAL A 88 -12.99 -14.89 -13.40
C VAL A 88 -11.82 -15.64 -13.99
N GLY A 89 -10.99 -16.22 -13.12
CA GLY A 89 -9.93 -17.14 -13.49
C GLY A 89 -10.32 -18.57 -13.16
N THR A 90 -9.79 -19.51 -13.91
CA THR A 90 -10.03 -20.95 -13.75
C THR A 90 -8.77 -21.66 -13.32
N GLU A 91 -8.88 -22.54 -12.34
CA GLU A 91 -7.82 -23.45 -11.94
C GLU A 91 -8.36 -24.84 -11.66
N ALA A 92 -7.53 -25.85 -11.83
CA ALA A 92 -7.81 -27.21 -11.40
C ALA A 92 -6.53 -27.83 -10.83
N LEU A 93 -6.63 -28.44 -9.66
CA LEU A 93 -5.55 -29.24 -9.11
C LEU A 93 -5.58 -30.61 -9.78
N VAL A 94 -4.55 -30.92 -10.55
CA VAL A 94 -4.41 -32.23 -11.20
C VAL A 94 -3.86 -33.25 -10.21
N ASP A 95 -2.78 -32.84 -9.54
CA ASP A 95 -2.09 -33.74 -8.61
C ASP A 95 -1.23 -32.96 -7.58
N SER A 96 -0.93 -33.60 -6.48
CA SER A 96 -0.05 -33.05 -5.45
C SER A 96 0.81 -34.14 -4.85
N PHE A 97 2.10 -34.07 -5.11
CA PHE A 97 3.07 -35.06 -4.63
C PHE A 97 3.90 -34.48 -3.49
N ARG A 98 4.06 -35.30 -2.47
CA ARG A 98 5.11 -35.08 -1.48
C ARG A 98 6.28 -36.01 -1.80
N VAL A 99 7.39 -35.43 -2.21
CA VAL A 99 8.62 -36.15 -2.50
C VAL A 99 9.65 -35.71 -1.45
N ASP A 100 10.10 -36.67 -0.63
CA ASP A 100 11.05 -36.41 0.48
C ASP A 100 10.67 -35.19 1.33
N ASP A 101 11.29 -34.05 1.08
CA ASP A 101 11.17 -32.84 1.87
C ASP A 101 10.45 -31.69 1.15
N TYR A 102 9.90 -31.94 -0.04
CA TYR A 102 9.15 -30.93 -0.80
C TYR A 102 7.77 -31.42 -1.28
N THR A 103 6.93 -30.49 -1.65
CA THR A 103 5.63 -30.76 -2.30
C THR A 103 5.63 -30.16 -3.69
N LEU A 104 5.25 -30.96 -4.69
CA LEU A 104 5.06 -30.53 -6.05
C LEU A 104 3.57 -30.57 -6.37
N ASN A 105 3.00 -29.41 -6.71
CA ASN A 105 1.61 -29.29 -7.15
C ASN A 105 1.57 -29.17 -8.66
N VAL A 106 0.82 -30.05 -9.31
CA VAL A 106 0.53 -29.99 -10.73
C VAL A 106 -0.86 -29.41 -10.91
N ASN A 107 -0.94 -28.26 -11.53
CA ASN A 107 -2.18 -27.50 -11.67
C ASN A 107 -2.43 -27.13 -13.13
N PHE A 108 -3.70 -27.00 -13.50
CA PHE A 108 -4.11 -26.20 -14.64
C PHE A 108 -4.47 -24.81 -14.14
N ARG A 109 -4.05 -23.76 -14.85
CA ARG A 109 -4.44 -22.37 -14.59
C ARG A 109 -4.56 -21.60 -15.90
N ASP A 110 -5.64 -20.86 -16.07
CA ASP A 110 -5.78 -19.95 -17.20
C ASP A 110 -5.06 -18.60 -16.94
N SER A 111 -4.98 -17.78 -17.97
CA SER A 111 -4.31 -16.47 -17.90
C SER A 111 -4.96 -15.52 -16.88
N ASN A 112 -6.28 -15.59 -16.73
CA ASN A 112 -7.00 -14.77 -15.76
C ASN A 112 -6.66 -15.18 -14.33
N ASN A 113 -6.56 -16.49 -14.07
CA ASN A 113 -6.16 -16.98 -12.75
C ASN A 113 -4.75 -16.54 -12.39
N LEU A 114 -3.79 -16.64 -13.30
CA LEU A 114 -2.42 -16.17 -13.07
C LEU A 114 -2.37 -14.66 -12.78
N TYR A 115 -3.16 -13.87 -13.51
CA TYR A 115 -3.28 -12.44 -13.25
C TYR A 115 -3.84 -12.17 -11.85
N LEU A 116 -4.92 -12.85 -11.46
CA LEU A 116 -5.58 -12.70 -10.15
C LEU A 116 -4.70 -13.15 -8.98
N TYR A 117 -3.76 -14.06 -9.21
CA TYR A 117 -2.72 -14.44 -8.22
C TYR A 117 -1.47 -13.55 -8.30
N SER A 118 -1.39 -12.64 -9.27
CA SER A 118 -0.19 -11.84 -9.57
C SER A 118 1.04 -12.73 -9.81
N THR A 119 0.84 -13.85 -10.48
CA THR A 119 1.93 -14.79 -10.78
C THR A 119 2.75 -14.23 -11.95
N GLU A 120 4.02 -13.99 -11.70
CA GLU A 120 4.97 -13.60 -12.75
C GLU A 120 5.48 -14.85 -13.48
N PHE A 121 5.50 -14.81 -14.81
CA PHE A 121 6.05 -15.91 -15.60
C PHE A 121 6.72 -15.40 -16.88
N VAL A 122 7.63 -16.21 -17.42
CA VAL A 122 8.36 -15.97 -18.66
C VAL A 122 8.10 -17.12 -19.62
N GLY A 123 7.91 -16.82 -20.89
CA GLY A 123 7.57 -17.83 -21.93
C GLY A 123 6.09 -17.89 -22.22
N ASN A 124 5.56 -19.07 -22.52
CA ASN A 124 4.17 -19.30 -22.89
C ASN A 124 3.48 -20.20 -21.86
N LEU A 125 2.15 -20.09 -21.78
CA LEU A 125 1.35 -21.09 -21.07
C LEU A 125 1.31 -22.39 -21.90
N PRO A 126 1.25 -23.56 -21.22
CA PRO A 126 1.14 -24.85 -21.89
C PRO A 126 -0.14 -24.95 -22.74
N ASP A 127 0.00 -25.31 -23.99
CA ASP A 127 -1.12 -25.55 -24.93
C ASP A 127 -1.24 -27.02 -25.29
N LYS A 128 -0.10 -27.69 -25.48
CA LYS A 128 -0.07 -29.11 -25.85
C LYS A 128 0.03 -30.00 -24.60
N GLU A 129 -0.43 -31.23 -24.73
CA GLU A 129 -0.46 -32.22 -23.66
C GLU A 129 0.92 -32.51 -23.05
N ASN A 130 2.00 -32.37 -23.81
CA ASN A 130 3.37 -32.58 -23.37
C ASN A 130 4.12 -31.29 -23.00
N GLU A 131 3.43 -30.18 -22.90
CA GLU A 131 4.02 -28.89 -22.50
C GLU A 131 3.71 -28.57 -21.03
N VAL A 132 4.67 -27.94 -20.35
CA VAL A 132 4.50 -27.49 -18.96
C VAL A 132 5.16 -26.12 -18.73
N ALA A 133 4.57 -25.34 -17.82
CA ALA A 133 5.27 -24.20 -17.22
C ALA A 133 5.66 -24.56 -15.77
N VAL A 134 6.92 -24.31 -15.44
CA VAL A 134 7.55 -24.87 -14.25
C VAL A 134 8.10 -23.77 -13.34
N SER A 135 7.96 -23.96 -12.03
CA SER A 135 8.61 -23.13 -11.00
C SER A 135 10.13 -23.08 -11.20
N GLU A 136 10.71 -21.88 -11.29
CA GLU A 136 12.16 -21.71 -11.34
C GLU A 136 12.86 -22.32 -10.12
N ALA A 137 12.25 -22.16 -8.95
CA ALA A 137 12.78 -22.72 -7.72
C ALA A 137 12.78 -24.26 -7.75
N TYR A 138 11.78 -24.89 -8.39
CA TYR A 138 11.77 -26.34 -8.59
C TYR A 138 12.91 -26.82 -9.48
N LEU A 139 13.13 -26.17 -10.61
CA LEU A 139 14.23 -26.54 -11.51
C LEU A 139 15.60 -26.44 -10.80
N LYS A 140 15.81 -25.37 -10.04
CA LYS A 140 17.00 -25.20 -9.21
C LYS A 140 17.14 -26.31 -8.16
N HIS A 141 16.02 -26.71 -7.53
CA HIS A 141 15.99 -27.76 -6.52
C HIS A 141 16.40 -29.13 -7.07
N ILE A 142 15.91 -29.48 -8.26
CA ILE A 142 16.25 -30.78 -8.91
C ILE A 142 17.58 -30.72 -9.69
N GLY A 143 18.30 -29.56 -9.66
CA GLY A 143 19.58 -29.39 -10.34
C GLY A 143 19.50 -29.27 -11.85
N CYS A 144 18.32 -28.94 -12.40
CA CYS A 144 18.12 -28.66 -13.80
C CYS A 144 18.42 -27.19 -14.15
N PRO A 145 18.87 -26.89 -15.38
CA PRO A 145 18.99 -25.52 -15.86
C PRO A 145 17.63 -24.78 -15.80
N VAL A 146 17.65 -23.46 -15.59
CA VAL A 146 16.42 -22.63 -15.64
C VAL A 146 16.31 -22.08 -17.06
N GLU A 147 15.90 -22.92 -18.00
CA GLU A 147 15.85 -22.60 -19.43
C GLU A 147 14.54 -23.10 -20.05
N LEU A 148 14.08 -22.39 -21.10
CA LEU A 148 12.92 -22.82 -21.89
C LEU A 148 13.32 -23.90 -22.90
N ASN A 149 12.36 -24.69 -23.33
CA ASN A 149 12.48 -25.75 -24.33
C ASN A 149 13.34 -26.95 -23.91
N GLN A 150 13.65 -27.09 -22.62
CA GLN A 150 14.26 -28.30 -22.08
C GLN A 150 13.20 -29.37 -21.81
N GLU A 151 13.62 -30.64 -21.82
CA GLU A 151 12.78 -31.76 -21.40
C GLU A 151 13.00 -32.04 -19.92
N ILE A 152 11.91 -32.25 -19.20
CA ILE A 152 11.94 -32.67 -17.82
C ILE A 152 11.03 -33.87 -17.61
N GLU A 153 11.40 -34.72 -16.66
CA GLU A 153 10.62 -35.86 -16.24
C GLU A 153 9.87 -35.51 -14.96
N LEU A 154 8.54 -35.61 -14.97
CA LEU A 154 7.69 -35.34 -13.81
C LEU A 154 7.08 -36.66 -13.30
N PRO A 155 7.08 -36.91 -12.00
CA PRO A 155 6.35 -38.01 -11.42
C PRO A 155 4.84 -37.78 -11.52
N LEU A 156 4.06 -38.82 -11.84
CA LEU A 156 2.61 -38.79 -11.80
C LEU A 156 2.10 -39.86 -10.83
N GLN A 157 0.91 -39.67 -10.25
CA GLN A 157 0.35 -40.56 -9.21
C GLN A 157 0.23 -42.03 -9.63
N ASN A 158 0.13 -42.29 -10.91
CA ASN A 158 0.08 -43.65 -11.45
C ASN A 158 1.44 -44.40 -11.43
N GLY A 159 2.47 -43.80 -10.81
CA GLY A 159 3.83 -44.35 -10.73
C GLY A 159 4.58 -44.34 -12.04
N LYS A 160 4.06 -43.67 -13.08
CA LYS A 160 4.74 -43.46 -14.36
C LYS A 160 5.27 -42.05 -14.42
N ASN A 161 6.54 -41.92 -14.70
CA ASN A 161 7.12 -40.63 -15.04
C ASN A 161 6.74 -40.29 -16.49
N ALA A 162 6.40 -39.04 -16.72
CA ALA A 162 6.12 -38.51 -18.05
C ALA A 162 7.11 -37.41 -18.41
N ASN A 163 7.52 -37.41 -19.68
CA ASN A 163 8.42 -36.39 -20.22
C ASN A 163 7.62 -35.18 -20.72
N PHE A 164 8.02 -34.00 -20.28
CA PHE A 164 7.40 -32.74 -20.69
C PHE A 164 8.44 -31.75 -21.22
N THR A 165 8.02 -30.90 -22.14
CA THR A 165 8.81 -29.79 -22.63
C THR A 165 8.46 -28.52 -21.81
N VAL A 166 9.44 -27.84 -21.25
CA VAL A 166 9.25 -26.60 -20.51
C VAL A 166 8.99 -25.45 -21.48
N CYS A 167 7.75 -24.98 -21.57
CA CYS A 167 7.35 -23.85 -22.40
C CYS A 167 7.28 -22.54 -21.64
N GLY A 168 7.25 -22.57 -20.30
CA GLY A 168 7.17 -21.41 -19.42
C GLY A 168 7.90 -21.62 -18.11
N LEU A 169 8.34 -20.52 -17.52
CA LEU A 169 8.99 -20.46 -16.20
C LEU A 169 8.17 -19.59 -15.27
N LEU A 170 7.76 -20.14 -14.13
CA LEU A 170 7.07 -19.40 -13.07
C LEU A 170 8.10 -18.84 -12.13
N HIS A 171 8.05 -17.52 -11.92
CA HIS A 171 8.89 -16.87 -10.95
C HIS A 171 8.30 -17.03 -9.53
N ASP A 172 8.94 -17.84 -8.70
CA ASP A 172 8.57 -18.07 -7.32
C ASP A 172 9.81 -18.19 -6.43
N ASP A 173 9.62 -17.99 -5.14
CA ASP A 173 10.69 -18.08 -4.14
C ASP A 173 10.88 -19.49 -3.57
N GLY A 174 10.05 -20.45 -4.00
CA GLY A 174 10.04 -21.81 -3.46
C GLY A 174 9.74 -21.89 -1.96
N ALA A 175 8.98 -20.91 -1.43
CA ALA A 175 8.65 -20.81 -0.02
C ALA A 175 8.06 -22.12 0.50
N ASN A 176 8.53 -22.53 1.66
CA ASN A 176 8.13 -23.79 2.31
C ASN A 176 8.35 -25.04 1.46
N ARG A 177 9.26 -25.02 0.48
CA ARG A 177 9.54 -26.13 -0.45
C ARG A 177 8.27 -26.65 -1.13
N ARG A 178 7.41 -25.73 -1.52
CA ARG A 178 6.22 -26.01 -2.32
C ARG A 178 6.44 -25.44 -3.70
N TYR A 179 6.47 -26.32 -4.68
CA TYR A 179 6.71 -25.95 -6.07
C TYR A 179 5.47 -26.17 -6.91
N GLN A 180 5.39 -25.52 -8.04
CA GLN A 180 4.25 -25.58 -8.95
C GLN A 180 4.70 -25.95 -10.35
N VAL A 181 3.87 -26.77 -11.00
CA VAL A 181 3.93 -27.06 -12.42
C VAL A 181 2.56 -26.81 -13.00
N LEU A 182 2.49 -26.04 -14.08
CA LEU A 182 1.26 -25.83 -14.82
C LEU A 182 1.25 -26.75 -16.02
N VAL A 183 0.11 -27.37 -16.25
CA VAL A 183 -0.18 -28.21 -17.41
C VAL A 183 -1.22 -27.57 -18.32
N SER A 184 -1.33 -28.07 -19.55
CA SER A 184 -2.33 -27.62 -20.53
C SER A 184 -3.73 -28.13 -20.18
N ASP A 185 -4.75 -27.50 -20.78
CA ASP A 185 -6.12 -28.00 -20.73
C ASP A 185 -6.25 -29.37 -21.43
N SER A 186 -5.50 -29.60 -22.50
CA SER A 186 -5.44 -30.89 -23.20
C SER A 186 -4.96 -32.02 -22.28
N PHE A 187 -3.91 -31.73 -21.46
CA PHE A 187 -3.44 -32.69 -20.47
C PHE A 187 -4.48 -32.92 -19.38
N LEU A 188 -5.12 -31.85 -18.89
CA LEU A 188 -6.15 -31.92 -17.83
C LEU A 188 -7.30 -32.82 -18.28
N GLN A 189 -7.79 -32.67 -19.52
CA GLN A 189 -8.87 -33.47 -20.07
C GLN A 189 -8.46 -34.93 -20.31
N SER A 190 -7.22 -35.22 -20.67
CA SER A 190 -6.73 -36.59 -20.80
C SER A 190 -6.49 -37.29 -19.45
N TYR A 191 -6.16 -36.50 -18.41
CA TYR A 191 -5.91 -37.02 -17.08
C TYR A 191 -7.19 -37.40 -16.31
N PHE A 192 -8.23 -36.55 -16.39
CA PHE A 192 -9.54 -36.79 -15.79
C PHE A 192 -10.51 -37.44 -16.82
N GLN A 193 -11.05 -38.59 -16.46
CA GLN A 193 -11.97 -39.33 -17.38
C GLN A 193 -13.44 -38.86 -17.25
N ASP A 194 -13.90 -38.51 -16.04
CA ASP A 194 -15.32 -38.28 -15.78
C ASP A 194 -15.62 -36.84 -15.30
N HIS A 195 -14.95 -36.35 -14.29
CA HIS A 195 -15.22 -35.05 -13.70
C HIS A 195 -13.92 -34.30 -13.38
N ILE A 196 -13.82 -33.08 -13.86
CA ILE A 196 -12.71 -32.20 -13.58
C ILE A 196 -13.13 -31.24 -12.46
N PRO A 197 -12.46 -31.29 -11.29
CA PRO A 197 -12.79 -30.39 -10.16
C PRO A 197 -12.21 -28.99 -10.43
N TYR A 198 -12.92 -28.18 -11.21
CA TYR A 198 -12.50 -26.81 -11.43
C TYR A 198 -12.80 -25.93 -10.22
N ASN A 199 -11.91 -25.01 -9.98
CA ASN A 199 -12.13 -23.90 -9.07
C ASN A 199 -12.16 -22.58 -9.86
N ALA A 200 -13.07 -21.70 -9.50
CA ALA A 200 -13.15 -20.38 -10.09
C ALA A 200 -12.61 -19.34 -9.09
N THR A 201 -11.60 -18.59 -9.47
CA THR A 201 -11.16 -17.41 -8.73
C THR A 201 -11.83 -16.17 -9.30
N LEU A 202 -12.34 -15.31 -8.45
CA LEU A 202 -13.13 -14.16 -8.90
C LEU A 202 -12.79 -12.85 -8.22
N ARG A 203 -13.06 -11.78 -8.95
CA ARG A 203 -12.98 -10.41 -8.52
C ARG A 203 -14.27 -9.68 -8.87
N ILE A 204 -14.86 -9.03 -7.88
CA ILE A 204 -16.11 -8.26 -8.02
C ILE A 204 -15.78 -6.84 -8.49
N MET A 205 -16.60 -6.31 -9.39
CA MET A 205 -16.47 -4.95 -9.90
C MET A 205 -16.66 -3.90 -8.81
N GLY A 206 -15.84 -2.84 -8.84
CA GLY A 206 -15.97 -1.72 -7.90
C GLY A 206 -15.61 -2.01 -6.45
N SER A 207 -14.95 -3.12 -6.17
CA SER A 207 -14.65 -3.63 -4.82
C SER A 207 -13.82 -2.72 -3.92
N GLY A 208 -13.12 -1.73 -4.47
CA GLY A 208 -12.17 -0.88 -3.72
C GLY A 208 -12.79 0.09 -2.70
N SER A 209 -14.13 0.16 -2.60
CA SER A 209 -14.84 1.07 -1.72
C SER A 209 -15.63 0.38 -0.60
N PHE A 210 -15.67 -0.95 -0.59
CA PHE A 210 -16.47 -1.72 0.36
C PHE A 210 -15.66 -2.11 1.60
N LYS A 211 -16.36 -2.20 2.74
CA LYS A 211 -15.83 -2.84 3.94
C LYS A 211 -15.84 -4.36 3.76
N GLU A 212 -15.06 -5.05 4.59
CA GLU A 212 -14.94 -6.51 4.54
C GLU A 212 -16.30 -7.23 4.51
N ASP A 213 -17.16 -6.96 5.48
CA ASP A 213 -18.49 -7.62 5.60
C ASP A 213 -19.40 -7.28 4.41
N GLU A 214 -19.37 -6.03 3.94
CA GLU A 214 -20.13 -5.58 2.78
C GLU A 214 -19.69 -6.31 1.51
N LEU A 215 -18.38 -6.44 1.32
CA LEU A 215 -17.82 -7.14 0.17
C LEU A 215 -18.10 -8.65 0.20
N LYS A 216 -17.96 -9.29 1.36
CA LYS A 216 -18.32 -10.72 1.52
C LYS A 216 -19.80 -10.96 1.21
N ASN A 217 -20.68 -10.09 1.70
CA ASN A 217 -22.11 -10.18 1.42
C ASN A 217 -22.41 -9.95 -0.07
N LEU A 218 -21.71 -9.02 -0.71
CA LEU A 218 -21.84 -8.76 -2.14
C LEU A 218 -21.40 -9.98 -2.96
N ILE A 219 -20.23 -10.56 -2.65
CA ILE A 219 -19.73 -11.80 -3.30
C ILE A 219 -20.79 -12.90 -3.16
N LYS A 220 -21.29 -13.13 -1.97
CA LYS A 220 -22.32 -14.14 -1.72
C LYS A 220 -23.58 -13.88 -2.54
N SER A 221 -24.08 -12.64 -2.59
CA SER A 221 -25.26 -12.29 -3.36
C SER A 221 -25.07 -12.44 -4.88
N CYS A 222 -23.87 -12.17 -5.40
CA CYS A 222 -23.54 -12.39 -6.79
C CYS A 222 -23.48 -13.89 -7.16
N LEU A 223 -23.03 -14.74 -6.24
CA LEU A 223 -22.84 -16.18 -6.51
C LEU A 223 -24.10 -17.03 -6.27
N THR A 224 -25.02 -16.56 -5.43
CA THR A 224 -26.27 -17.28 -5.11
C THR A 224 -27.12 -17.64 -6.33
N PRO A 225 -27.31 -16.78 -7.34
CA PRO A 225 -28.11 -17.12 -8.53
C PRO A 225 -27.59 -18.32 -9.33
N TYR A 226 -26.30 -18.62 -9.24
CA TYR A 226 -25.63 -19.72 -9.90
C TYR A 226 -25.66 -21.04 -9.12
N GLY A 227 -26.41 -21.08 -8.02
CA GLY A 227 -26.53 -22.29 -7.20
C GLY A 227 -25.30 -22.59 -6.31
N ILE A 228 -24.36 -21.66 -6.24
CA ILE A 228 -23.13 -21.80 -5.44
C ILE A 228 -23.47 -21.63 -3.96
N ARG A 229 -23.13 -22.66 -3.18
CA ARG A 229 -23.34 -22.68 -1.73
C ARG A 229 -22.23 -21.96 -0.99
N GLU A 230 -22.52 -21.41 0.17
CA GLU A 230 -21.56 -20.68 0.99
C GLU A 230 -20.33 -21.51 1.36
N GLU A 231 -20.51 -22.81 1.53
CA GLU A 231 -19.44 -23.76 1.85
C GLU A 231 -18.40 -23.90 0.71
N GLN A 232 -18.81 -23.60 -0.54
CA GLN A 232 -17.94 -23.63 -1.71
C GLN A 232 -17.15 -22.32 -1.87
N ILE A 233 -17.47 -21.28 -1.10
CA ILE A 233 -16.84 -19.96 -1.24
C ILE A 233 -15.65 -19.85 -0.27
N ALA A 234 -14.45 -19.85 -0.80
CA ALA A 234 -13.23 -19.59 -0.05
C ALA A 234 -12.80 -18.14 -0.23
N TYR A 235 -12.93 -17.33 0.81
CA TYR A 235 -12.49 -15.93 0.77
C TYR A 235 -10.97 -15.82 0.85
N SER A 236 -10.39 -14.90 0.07
CA SER A 236 -8.95 -14.64 0.05
C SER A 236 -8.50 -13.95 1.35
N SER A 237 -7.88 -14.70 2.26
CA SER A 237 -7.36 -14.15 3.52
C SER A 237 -6.36 -13.03 3.26
N SER A 238 -5.45 -13.19 2.29
CA SER A 238 -4.45 -12.17 1.95
C SER A 238 -5.08 -10.85 1.48
N TYR A 239 -6.21 -10.91 0.76
CA TYR A 239 -6.96 -9.72 0.36
C TYR A 239 -7.64 -9.05 1.56
N PHE A 240 -8.42 -9.81 2.32
CA PHE A 240 -9.22 -9.27 3.43
C PHE A 240 -8.36 -8.82 4.61
N ASP A 241 -7.31 -9.56 4.97
CA ASP A 241 -6.35 -9.15 5.99
C ASP A 241 -5.64 -7.85 5.61
N SER A 242 -5.32 -7.66 4.33
CA SER A 242 -4.71 -6.43 3.85
C SER A 242 -5.65 -5.23 3.95
N VAL A 243 -6.94 -5.43 3.70
CA VAL A 243 -7.98 -4.39 3.86
C VAL A 243 -8.20 -4.04 5.33
N ASP A 244 -8.32 -5.03 6.21
CA ASP A 244 -8.52 -4.83 7.66
C ASP A 244 -7.29 -4.18 8.32
N ASN A 245 -6.10 -4.68 8.04
CA ASN A 245 -4.86 -4.10 8.56
C ASN A 245 -4.67 -2.65 8.11
N SER A 246 -5.03 -2.32 6.86
CA SER A 246 -4.98 -0.94 6.38
C SER A 246 -5.86 0.01 7.20
N SER A 247 -7.06 -0.43 7.58
CA SER A 247 -7.96 0.38 8.39
C SER A 247 -7.43 0.61 9.80
N ARG A 248 -6.83 -0.40 10.41
CA ARG A 248 -6.16 -0.31 11.74
C ARG A 248 -4.92 0.56 11.69
N ASP A 249 -4.08 0.39 10.68
CA ASP A 249 -2.87 1.19 10.47
C ASP A 249 -3.23 2.67 10.29
N MET A 250 -4.28 2.98 9.54
CA MET A 250 -4.75 4.35 9.33
C MET A 250 -5.21 5.01 10.65
N LEU A 251 -5.90 4.28 11.52
CA LEU A 251 -6.27 4.76 12.86
C LEU A 251 -5.04 4.99 13.74
N GLY A 252 -4.08 4.09 13.73
CA GLY A 252 -2.81 4.21 14.44
C GLY A 252 -2.02 5.44 14.00
N VAL A 253 -1.89 5.64 12.69
CA VAL A 253 -1.22 6.82 12.10
C VAL A 253 -1.96 8.11 12.46
N ALA A 254 -3.31 8.12 12.45
CA ALA A 254 -4.09 9.29 12.86
C ALA A 254 -3.85 9.64 14.35
N ALA A 255 -3.82 8.65 15.24
CA ALA A 255 -3.54 8.85 16.66
C ALA A 255 -2.13 9.43 16.88
N ILE A 256 -1.11 8.86 16.22
CA ILE A 256 0.27 9.36 16.26
C ILE A 256 0.35 10.78 15.72
N SER A 257 -0.36 11.10 14.63
CA SER A 257 -0.44 12.44 14.05
C SER A 257 -0.95 13.46 15.06
N ILE A 258 -2.04 13.13 15.76
CA ILE A 258 -2.61 14.00 16.80
C ILE A 258 -1.62 14.24 17.95
N LEU A 259 -0.94 13.20 18.41
CA LEU A 259 0.08 13.32 19.47
C LEU A 259 1.23 14.23 19.03
N ILE A 260 1.73 14.09 17.81
CA ILE A 260 2.78 14.94 17.24
C ILE A 260 2.31 16.39 17.18
N VAL A 261 1.09 16.66 16.71
CA VAL A 261 0.53 18.01 16.64
C VAL A 261 0.46 18.64 18.04
N ILE A 262 -0.02 17.91 19.04
CA ILE A 262 -0.10 18.39 20.43
C ILE A 262 1.30 18.69 20.98
N ALA A 263 2.24 17.77 20.83
CA ALA A 263 3.62 17.93 21.32
C ALA A 263 4.30 19.15 20.66
N CYS A 264 4.24 19.24 19.33
CA CYS A 264 4.81 20.36 18.60
C CYS A 264 4.15 21.70 18.96
N SER A 265 2.82 21.72 19.10
CA SER A 265 2.08 22.92 19.51
C SER A 265 2.51 23.39 20.90
N THR A 266 2.70 22.46 21.85
CA THR A 266 3.16 22.77 23.22
C THR A 266 4.56 23.37 23.21
N VAL A 267 5.49 22.79 22.45
CA VAL A 267 6.86 23.30 22.32
C VAL A 267 6.87 24.69 21.67
N ILE A 268 6.15 24.86 20.57
CA ILE A 268 6.05 26.15 19.87
C ILE A 268 5.43 27.21 20.80
N TYR A 269 4.34 26.85 21.51
CA TYR A 269 3.72 27.74 22.51
C TYR A 269 4.71 28.17 23.60
N SER A 270 5.44 27.23 24.20
CA SER A 270 6.43 27.49 25.24
C SER A 270 7.53 28.42 24.75
N LEU A 271 8.05 28.23 23.54
CA LEU A 271 9.06 29.07 22.91
C LEU A 271 8.55 30.51 22.69
N PHE A 272 7.33 30.66 22.16
CA PHE A 272 6.73 31.99 22.01
C PHE A 272 6.41 32.64 23.36
N TYR A 273 5.94 31.91 24.36
CA TYR A 273 5.70 32.41 25.70
C TYR A 273 6.98 32.98 26.32
N ILE A 274 8.07 32.22 26.33
CA ILE A 274 9.38 32.67 26.83
C ILE A 274 9.86 33.89 26.02
N SER A 275 9.67 33.88 24.70
CA SER A 275 10.01 34.99 23.83
C SER A 275 9.27 36.30 24.20
N VAL A 276 7.97 36.20 24.43
CA VAL A 276 7.13 37.38 24.81
C VAL A 276 7.49 37.88 26.19
N VAL A 277 7.64 36.97 27.15
CA VAL A 277 8.03 37.33 28.53
C VAL A 277 9.39 38.05 28.56
N GLY A 278 10.37 37.56 27.80
CA GLY A 278 11.68 38.21 27.71
C GLY A 278 11.65 39.63 27.11
N LYS A 279 10.61 39.95 26.33
CA LYS A 279 10.40 41.27 25.70
C LYS A 279 9.46 42.21 26.46
N VAL A 280 8.95 41.82 27.62
CA VAL A 280 7.99 42.64 28.38
C VAL A 280 8.56 44.04 28.68
N LYS A 281 9.85 44.14 29.02
CA LYS A 281 10.51 45.47 29.26
C LYS A 281 10.55 46.32 27.98
N GLU A 282 10.81 45.74 26.81
CA GLU A 282 10.78 46.42 25.52
C GLU A 282 9.36 46.90 25.19
N TYR A 283 8.37 46.02 25.36
CA TYR A 283 6.97 46.36 25.11
C TYR A 283 6.48 47.45 26.08
N GLY A 284 6.97 47.45 27.36
CA GLY A 284 6.75 48.53 28.32
C GLY A 284 7.28 49.88 27.81
N ARG A 285 8.52 49.93 27.31
CA ARG A 285 9.12 51.15 26.74
C ARG A 285 8.33 51.64 25.52
N LEU A 286 7.89 50.73 24.64
CA LEU A 286 7.07 51.09 23.48
C LEU A 286 5.70 51.66 23.89
N ARG A 287 5.12 51.19 24.98
CA ARG A 287 3.88 51.78 25.56
C ARG A 287 4.10 53.20 26.12
N VAL A 288 5.22 53.46 26.74
CA VAL A 288 5.57 54.77 27.23
C VAL A 288 5.68 55.79 26.07
N ILE A 289 6.16 55.35 24.91
CA ILE A 289 6.28 56.20 23.70
C ILE A 289 4.91 56.33 22.95
N GLY A 290 3.83 55.69 23.50
CA GLY A 290 2.46 55.85 22.98
C GLY A 290 1.95 54.68 22.10
N MET A 291 2.63 53.54 22.02
CA MET A 291 2.10 52.39 21.31
C MET A 291 0.92 51.76 22.05
N THR A 292 -0.15 51.46 21.33
CA THR A 292 -1.34 50.78 21.84
C THR A 292 -1.12 49.28 21.96
N GLN A 293 -1.88 48.62 22.84
CA GLN A 293 -1.82 47.18 23.03
C GLN A 293 -2.15 46.41 21.73
N LYS A 294 -3.08 46.96 20.88
CA LYS A 294 -3.44 46.39 19.59
C LYS A 294 -2.26 46.40 18.60
N GLN A 295 -1.46 47.49 18.63
CA GLN A 295 -0.28 47.64 17.77
C GLN A 295 0.83 46.63 18.17
N ILE A 296 1.05 46.42 19.47
CA ILE A 296 2.02 45.43 19.97
C ILE A 296 1.60 44.03 19.60
N LYS A 297 0.32 43.64 19.78
CA LYS A 297 -0.21 42.35 19.32
C LYS A 297 -0.01 42.16 17.79
N ARG A 298 -0.28 43.16 16.99
CA ARG A 298 -0.09 43.12 15.53
C ARG A 298 1.38 42.95 15.14
N MET A 299 2.30 43.57 15.89
CA MET A 299 3.74 43.41 15.69
C MET A 299 4.20 41.99 16.00
N VAL A 300 3.80 41.44 17.15
CA VAL A 300 4.12 40.03 17.52
C VAL A 300 3.54 39.02 16.51
N LYS A 301 2.29 39.22 16.08
CA LYS A 301 1.66 38.38 15.06
C LYS A 301 2.43 38.42 13.75
N ARG A 302 2.93 39.57 13.33
CA ARG A 302 3.77 39.71 12.12
C ARG A 302 5.12 39.00 12.27
N GLU A 303 5.76 39.14 13.43
CA GLU A 303 7.01 38.45 13.72
C GLU A 303 6.83 36.93 13.63
N SER A 304 5.80 36.38 14.28
CA SER A 304 5.46 34.96 14.20
C SER A 304 5.18 34.48 12.78
N TRP A 305 4.43 35.27 12.02
CA TRP A 305 4.08 34.93 10.64
C TRP A 305 5.29 34.91 9.71
N GLN A 306 6.24 35.86 9.88
CA GLN A 306 7.48 35.85 9.11
C GLN A 306 8.37 34.66 9.41
N LEU A 307 8.49 34.26 10.69
CA LEU A 307 9.24 33.08 11.08
C LEU A 307 8.61 31.80 10.52
N SER A 308 7.28 31.65 10.60
CA SER A 308 6.57 30.50 10.07
C SER A 308 6.67 30.39 8.56
N ARG A 309 6.60 31.53 7.84
CA ARG A 309 6.71 31.56 6.37
C ARG A 309 8.04 31.05 5.84
N THR A 310 9.11 31.16 6.60
CA THR A 310 10.42 30.62 6.23
C THR A 310 10.62 29.19 6.72
N SER A 311 10.08 28.86 7.91
CA SER A 311 10.29 27.58 8.56
C SER A 311 9.49 26.44 7.95
N ILE A 312 8.22 26.70 7.57
CA ILE A 312 7.34 25.66 7.03
C ILE A 312 7.85 25.12 5.69
N PRO A 313 8.18 25.95 4.68
CA PRO A 313 8.75 25.44 3.42
C PRO A 313 10.06 24.67 3.64
N LEU A 314 10.93 25.16 4.54
CA LEU A 314 12.17 24.49 4.88
C LEU A 314 11.90 23.09 5.44
N GLY A 315 10.95 22.95 6.38
CA GLY A 315 10.54 21.67 6.94
C GLY A 315 9.96 20.72 5.90
N ILE A 316 9.13 21.21 4.99
CA ILE A 316 8.55 20.41 3.90
C ILE A 316 9.66 19.89 2.97
N VAL A 317 10.59 20.75 2.56
CA VAL A 317 11.71 20.33 1.69
C VAL A 317 12.55 19.25 2.36
N VAL A 318 12.92 19.46 3.64
CA VAL A 318 13.68 18.45 4.41
C VAL A 318 12.88 17.15 4.53
N GLY A 319 11.59 17.22 4.82
CA GLY A 319 10.71 16.05 4.90
C GLY A 319 10.61 15.27 3.59
N CYS A 320 10.54 15.97 2.45
CA CYS A 320 10.57 15.33 1.13
C CYS A 320 11.90 14.65 0.82
N LEU A 321 13.03 15.27 1.22
CA LEU A 321 14.36 14.67 1.07
C LEU A 321 14.53 13.43 1.96
N MET A 322 13.99 13.47 3.18
CA MET A 322 14.02 12.31 4.10
C MET A 322 13.27 11.11 3.51
N LYS A 323 12.17 11.32 2.76
CA LYS A 323 11.46 10.22 2.08
C LYS A 323 12.37 9.44 1.13
N SER A 324 13.28 10.11 0.42
CA SER A 324 14.19 9.45 -0.52
C SER A 324 15.27 8.60 0.18
N LEU A 325 15.50 8.83 1.47
CA LEU A 325 16.45 8.09 2.30
C LEU A 325 15.80 6.91 3.05
N ILE A 326 14.50 7.00 3.35
CA ILE A 326 13.76 5.97 4.10
C ILE A 326 13.64 4.63 3.35
N PRO A 327 13.43 4.57 2.01
CA PRO A 327 13.41 3.29 1.30
C PRO A 327 14.70 2.49 1.43
N GLN A 328 15.84 3.17 1.49
CA GLN A 328 17.16 2.52 1.66
C GLN A 328 17.39 1.98 3.09
N LEU A 329 16.60 2.44 4.08
CA LEU A 329 16.71 2.00 5.48
C LEU A 329 15.69 0.91 5.86
N CYS A 330 14.54 0.84 5.16
CA CYS A 330 13.45 -0.09 5.48
C CYS A 330 13.38 -1.30 4.54
N TRP A 331 14.04 -1.24 3.38
CA TRP A 331 14.11 -2.31 2.38
C TRP A 331 15.60 -2.65 2.17
N GLY A 332 16.23 -3.12 3.21
CA GLY A 332 17.49 -3.83 3.09
C GLY A 332 17.15 -5.21 2.52
N GLU A 333 17.39 -5.36 1.19
CA GLU A 333 17.45 -6.56 0.38
C GLU A 333 16.34 -7.60 0.57
#